data_182a87157eb5a4364fae679622381719
#
_entry.id   182a87157eb5a4364fae679622381719
#
_cell.length_a   1.000
_cell.length_b   1.000
_cell.length_c   1.000
_cell.angle_alpha   90.00
_cell.angle_beta   90.00
_cell.angle_gamma   90.00
#
_symmetry.space_group_name_H-M   'P 1'
#
loop_
_entity.id
_entity.type
_entity.pdbx_description
1 polymer ?
#
loop_
_entity_poly.entity_id
_entity_poly.type
_entity_poly.pdbx_seq_one_letter_code
_entity_poly.pdbx_strand_id
1 'polypeptide(L)'
;MRNVKIEEVEQLDREVVAIGNDYVQGFMLPQHKHRRAQLLYGATGLMHVITQDGEWIVPPQHAVLIPPETMHAVKFVGVTTRSLYIEPDFVNAFLKYPRCEVISVSPLLRQLLLESVDLPPLYESTRDRALINLMILELAAMPVREFDIPLPRHPALLALCQAFLLNPSIHDPAERWANALFMSDSTFRRHFLKQMGMSFSVWRQRACVVSALALLITGKPVNEVALTLGYDNASSFATMFRRVTGQPPSYYHPALFKKFHGTGHRS
;
A
#
# COMPACT_ATOMS: atom_id res chain seq x y z
N MET A 1 -11.95 14.86 10.85
CA MET A 1 -12.47 14.25 12.10
C MET A 1 -11.43 13.27 12.64
N ARG A 2 -11.30 13.12 13.96
CA ARG A 2 -10.27 12.26 14.59
C ARG A 2 -10.93 11.18 15.46
N ASN A 3 -10.41 9.95 15.35
CA ASN A 3 -10.86 8.79 16.15
C ASN A 3 -12.36 8.48 16.02
N VAL A 4 -12.88 8.61 14.82
CA VAL A 4 -14.29 8.34 14.46
C VAL A 4 -14.30 7.11 13.56
N LYS A 5 -15.30 6.27 13.69
CA LYS A 5 -15.53 5.13 12.79
C LYS A 5 -16.27 5.58 11.54
N ILE A 6 -16.01 4.92 10.41
CA ILE A 6 -16.66 5.28 9.13
C ILE A 6 -18.19 5.11 9.23
N GLU A 7 -18.67 4.10 9.93
CA GLU A 7 -20.10 3.81 10.07
C GLU A 7 -20.88 4.98 10.70
N GLU A 8 -20.22 5.81 11.51
CA GLU A 8 -20.83 6.99 12.16
C GLU A 8 -21.02 8.16 11.20
N VAL A 9 -20.26 8.20 10.10
CA VAL A 9 -20.18 9.36 9.20
C VAL A 9 -20.39 9.01 7.73
N GLU A 10 -20.59 7.73 7.40
CA GLU A 10 -20.74 7.26 6.02
C GLU A 10 -21.93 7.89 5.31
N GLN A 11 -22.98 8.27 6.05
CA GLN A 11 -24.22 8.86 5.54
C GLN A 11 -24.17 10.40 5.45
N LEU A 12 -23.05 11.03 5.79
CA LEU A 12 -22.94 12.49 5.65
C LEU A 12 -23.12 12.90 4.19
N ASP A 13 -23.96 13.94 3.98
CA ASP A 13 -24.19 14.52 2.65
C ASP A 13 -22.99 15.40 2.23
N ARG A 14 -21.88 14.74 1.94
CA ARG A 14 -20.62 15.34 1.46
C ARG A 14 -19.90 14.37 0.55
N GLU A 15 -19.30 14.91 -0.50
CA GLU A 15 -18.55 14.14 -1.48
C GLU A 15 -17.32 13.46 -0.88
N VAL A 16 -16.68 14.12 0.09
CA VAL A 16 -15.46 13.63 0.76
C VAL A 16 -15.60 13.77 2.26
N VAL A 17 -15.28 12.70 2.99
CA VAL A 17 -15.18 12.68 4.45
C VAL A 17 -13.77 12.30 4.85
N ALA A 18 -13.11 13.11 5.68
CA ALA A 18 -11.74 12.87 6.15
C ALA A 18 -11.71 12.41 7.61
N ILE A 19 -11.06 11.27 7.87
CA ILE A 19 -10.90 10.66 9.20
C ILE A 19 -9.42 10.44 9.50
N GLY A 20 -8.98 10.81 10.70
CA GLY A 20 -7.65 10.52 11.20
C GLY A 20 -7.71 9.56 12.39
N ASN A 21 -6.98 8.45 12.30
CA ASN A 21 -6.87 7.46 13.37
C ASN A 21 -5.41 7.11 13.66
N ASP A 22 -5.14 6.76 14.90
CA ASP A 22 -3.85 6.27 15.35
C ASP A 22 -3.97 4.79 15.73
N TYR A 23 -3.14 3.95 15.12
CA TYR A 23 -3.15 2.50 15.33
C TYR A 23 -1.86 2.03 15.97
N VAL A 24 -1.99 1.23 17.03
CA VAL A 24 -0.83 0.61 17.69
C VAL A 24 -0.19 -0.45 16.80
N GLN A 25 1.06 -0.77 17.09
CA GLN A 25 1.78 -1.81 16.38
C GLN A 25 1.07 -3.16 16.49
N GLY A 26 0.87 -3.83 15.35
CA GLY A 26 0.24 -5.15 15.30
C GLY A 26 -1.30 -5.12 15.32
N PHE A 27 -1.92 -3.95 15.40
CA PHE A 27 -3.38 -3.85 15.29
C PHE A 27 -3.84 -4.36 13.91
N MET A 28 -4.89 -5.15 13.91
CA MET A 28 -5.53 -5.65 12.69
C MET A 28 -6.98 -5.22 12.65
N LEU A 29 -7.32 -4.43 11.66
CA LEU A 29 -8.71 -4.14 11.33
C LEU A 29 -9.27 -5.35 10.56
N PRO A 30 -10.30 -6.05 11.08
CA PRO A 30 -10.83 -7.24 10.46
C PRO A 30 -11.46 -6.95 9.10
N GLN A 31 -11.83 -7.99 8.37
CA GLN A 31 -12.51 -7.85 7.08
C GLN A 31 -13.78 -7.00 7.21
N HIS A 32 -13.85 -5.96 6.39
CA HIS A 32 -14.98 -5.05 6.29
C HIS A 32 -15.04 -4.45 4.87
N LYS A 33 -16.11 -3.80 4.57
CA LYS A 33 -16.28 -2.98 3.37
C LYS A 33 -17.11 -1.75 3.70
N HIS A 34 -17.07 -0.77 2.84
CA HIS A 34 -17.87 0.45 2.94
C HIS A 34 -18.32 0.89 1.56
N ARG A 35 -19.40 1.67 1.51
CA ARG A 35 -20.01 2.16 0.27
C ARG A 35 -19.10 3.14 -0.47
N ARG A 36 -18.36 3.96 0.27
CA ARG A 36 -17.46 4.97 -0.29
C ARG A 36 -16.14 4.34 -0.74
N ALA A 37 -15.50 4.90 -1.75
CA ALA A 37 -14.09 4.62 -1.99
C ALA A 37 -13.25 5.15 -0.82
N GLN A 38 -12.16 4.47 -0.50
CA GLN A 38 -11.25 4.92 0.54
C GLN A 38 -9.85 5.20 -0.02
N LEU A 39 -9.32 6.40 0.21
CA LEU A 39 -7.90 6.63 0.18
C LEU A 39 -7.36 6.43 1.60
N LEU A 40 -6.53 5.42 1.80
CA LEU A 40 -5.91 5.13 3.09
C LEU A 40 -4.44 5.53 3.03
N TYR A 41 -4.09 6.67 3.66
CA TYR A 41 -2.74 7.21 3.74
C TYR A 41 -2.12 6.90 5.10
N GLY A 42 -0.91 6.36 5.13
CA GLY A 42 -0.07 6.21 6.32
C GLY A 42 0.92 7.35 6.44
N ALA A 43 0.72 8.25 7.41
CA ALA A 43 1.68 9.30 7.68
C ALA A 43 2.98 8.77 8.28
N THR A 44 2.90 7.65 9.02
CA THR A 44 4.04 6.91 9.60
C THR A 44 3.79 5.41 9.47
N GLY A 45 4.81 4.61 9.74
CA GLY A 45 4.71 3.14 9.79
C GLY A 45 4.39 2.49 8.45
N LEU A 46 3.85 1.27 8.50
CA LEU A 46 3.52 0.46 7.33
C LEU A 46 2.12 -0.12 7.48
N MET A 47 1.36 -0.13 6.39
CA MET A 47 0.07 -0.79 6.31
C MET A 47 0.14 -1.96 5.34
N HIS A 48 -0.52 -3.05 5.68
CA HIS A 48 -0.72 -4.20 4.83
C HIS A 48 -2.21 -4.39 4.60
N VAL A 49 -2.65 -4.09 3.38
CA VAL A 49 -4.06 -4.21 2.96
C VAL A 49 -4.23 -5.55 2.25
N ILE A 50 -5.23 -6.31 2.65
CA ILE A 50 -5.50 -7.67 2.16
C ILE A 50 -6.92 -7.69 1.59
N THR A 51 -7.06 -8.14 0.34
CA THR A 51 -8.34 -8.38 -0.33
C THR A 51 -8.39 -9.77 -0.95
N GLN A 52 -9.48 -10.10 -1.62
CA GLN A 52 -9.59 -11.36 -2.38
C GLN A 52 -8.68 -11.39 -3.62
N ASP A 53 -8.36 -10.22 -4.19
CA ASP A 53 -7.60 -10.11 -5.44
C ASP A 53 -6.10 -9.95 -5.22
N GLY A 54 -5.64 -9.74 -3.98
CA GLY A 54 -4.22 -9.59 -3.68
C GLY A 54 -3.93 -8.90 -2.35
N GLU A 55 -2.66 -8.59 -2.19
CA GLU A 55 -2.11 -7.92 -1.02
C GLU A 55 -1.34 -6.67 -1.46
N TRP A 56 -1.49 -5.58 -0.72
CA TRP A 56 -0.86 -4.30 -0.98
C TRP A 56 -0.08 -3.85 0.25
N ILE A 57 1.19 -3.61 0.07
CA ILE A 57 2.02 -2.99 1.10
C ILE A 57 2.08 -1.49 0.84
N VAL A 58 1.66 -0.73 1.84
CA VAL A 58 1.63 0.73 1.78
C VAL A 58 2.70 1.27 2.72
N PRO A 59 3.89 1.59 2.18
CA PRO A 59 4.97 2.18 2.97
C PRO A 59 4.65 3.64 3.31
N PRO A 60 5.43 4.27 4.22
CA PRO A 60 5.29 5.69 4.49
C PRO A 60 5.34 6.55 3.22
N GLN A 61 4.63 7.67 3.22
CA GLN A 61 4.47 8.58 2.07
C GLN A 61 3.75 7.98 0.85
N HIS A 62 3.07 6.86 1.05
CA HIS A 62 2.18 6.27 0.06
C HIS A 62 0.78 6.11 0.64
N ALA A 63 -0.17 6.02 -0.23
CA ALA A 63 -1.55 5.71 0.10
C ALA A 63 -2.05 4.58 -0.78
N VAL A 64 -3.03 3.84 -0.30
CA VAL A 64 -3.77 2.91 -1.14
C VAL A 64 -5.17 3.47 -1.40
N LEU A 65 -5.58 3.45 -2.64
CA LEU A 65 -6.96 3.70 -3.04
C LEU A 65 -7.68 2.37 -3.09
N ILE A 66 -8.75 2.24 -2.32
CA ILE A 66 -9.62 1.07 -2.22
C ILE A 66 -10.95 1.43 -2.86
N PRO A 67 -11.38 0.74 -3.93
CA PRO A 67 -12.66 1.00 -4.58
C PRO A 67 -13.87 0.79 -3.66
N PRO A 68 -15.02 1.39 -3.98
CA PRO A 68 -16.27 1.16 -3.26
C PRO A 68 -16.60 -0.33 -3.15
N GLU A 69 -17.26 -0.75 -2.07
CA GLU A 69 -17.74 -2.12 -1.84
C GLU A 69 -16.64 -3.21 -1.86
N THR A 70 -15.36 -2.83 -1.83
CA THR A 70 -14.25 -3.78 -1.79
C THR A 70 -14.05 -4.35 -0.39
N MET A 71 -14.23 -5.67 -0.24
CA MET A 71 -13.96 -6.37 1.01
C MET A 71 -12.47 -6.39 1.30
N HIS A 72 -12.04 -5.81 2.43
CA HIS A 72 -10.63 -5.71 2.78
C HIS A 72 -10.38 -5.79 4.28
N ALA A 73 -9.17 -6.21 4.65
CA ALA A 73 -8.63 -6.15 5.99
C ALA A 73 -7.33 -5.34 5.99
N VAL A 74 -6.97 -4.71 7.10
CA VAL A 74 -5.75 -3.90 7.19
C VAL A 74 -4.97 -4.28 8.45
N LYS A 75 -3.71 -4.64 8.29
CA LYS A 75 -2.75 -4.82 9.38
C LYS A 75 -1.84 -3.60 9.48
N PHE A 76 -1.72 -3.04 10.67
CA PHE A 76 -0.95 -1.83 10.93
C PHE A 76 0.34 -2.15 11.69
N VAL A 77 1.43 -1.47 11.31
CA VAL A 77 2.72 -1.53 12.00
C VAL A 77 3.06 -0.11 12.46
N GLY A 78 2.46 0.31 13.59
CA GLY A 78 2.70 1.62 14.21
C GLY A 78 2.33 2.79 13.30
N VAL A 79 1.06 2.92 12.93
CA VAL A 79 0.62 3.85 11.88
C VAL A 79 -0.35 4.90 12.41
N THR A 80 -0.05 6.16 12.11
CA THR A 80 -1.01 7.25 12.11
C THR A 80 -1.61 7.37 10.71
N THR A 81 -2.91 7.16 10.58
CA THR A 81 -3.59 7.21 9.29
C THR A 81 -4.32 8.52 9.05
N ARG A 82 -4.48 8.85 7.78
CA ARG A 82 -5.43 9.86 7.27
C ARG A 82 -6.20 9.21 6.14
N SER A 83 -7.47 8.96 6.37
CA SER A 83 -8.35 8.33 5.39
C SER A 83 -9.28 9.35 4.78
N LEU A 84 -9.43 9.33 3.46
CA LEU A 84 -10.52 10.00 2.77
C LEU A 84 -11.53 8.93 2.34
N TYR A 85 -12.78 9.17 2.65
CA TYR A 85 -13.90 8.39 2.15
C TYR A 85 -14.64 9.24 1.13
N ILE A 86 -14.65 8.77 -0.11
CA ILE A 86 -15.05 9.54 -1.29
C ILE A 86 -16.31 8.89 -1.89
N GLU A 87 -17.33 9.69 -2.17
CA GLU A 87 -18.57 9.21 -2.83
C GLU A 87 -18.25 8.55 -4.18
N PRO A 88 -18.90 7.41 -4.51
CA PRO A 88 -18.64 6.68 -5.74
C PRO A 88 -18.80 7.52 -7.02
N ASP A 89 -19.85 8.32 -7.09
CA ASP A 89 -20.10 9.18 -8.26
C ASP A 89 -19.02 10.24 -8.42
N PHE A 90 -18.53 10.79 -7.31
CA PHE A 90 -17.45 11.76 -7.29
C PHE A 90 -16.11 11.11 -7.68
N VAL A 91 -15.83 9.89 -7.19
CA VAL A 91 -14.63 9.10 -7.57
C VAL A 91 -14.63 8.86 -9.08
N ASN A 92 -15.74 8.39 -9.64
CA ASN A 92 -15.83 8.03 -11.05
C ASN A 92 -15.59 9.22 -12.00
N ALA A 93 -15.85 10.45 -11.55
CA ALA A 93 -15.59 11.67 -12.31
C ALA A 93 -14.10 12.01 -12.42
N PHE A 94 -13.29 11.69 -11.41
CA PHE A 94 -11.88 12.10 -11.29
C PHE A 94 -10.89 10.94 -11.29
N LEU A 95 -11.27 9.75 -10.78
CA LEU A 95 -10.39 8.63 -10.52
C LEU A 95 -10.93 7.36 -11.20
N LYS A 96 -10.15 6.79 -12.11
CA LYS A 96 -10.51 5.53 -12.81
C LYS A 96 -9.73 4.36 -12.21
N TYR A 97 -10.07 3.95 -10.99
CA TYR A 97 -9.40 2.83 -10.31
C TYR A 97 -10.35 1.65 -10.11
N PRO A 98 -10.34 0.67 -11.03
CA PRO A 98 -11.23 -0.50 -10.93
C PRO A 98 -10.79 -1.51 -9.86
N ARG A 99 -9.60 -1.35 -9.29
CA ARG A 99 -9.00 -2.22 -8.25
C ARG A 99 -8.22 -1.37 -7.26
N CYS A 100 -7.79 -2.00 -6.15
CA CYS A 100 -6.87 -1.36 -5.22
C CYS A 100 -5.56 -0.97 -5.91
N GLU A 101 -5.10 0.25 -5.67
CA GLU A 101 -3.82 0.75 -6.23
C GLU A 101 -3.07 1.57 -5.19
N VAL A 102 -1.75 1.35 -5.13
CA VAL A 102 -0.88 2.16 -4.28
C VAL A 102 -0.36 3.34 -5.07
N ILE A 103 -0.45 4.52 -4.49
CA ILE A 103 0.03 5.77 -5.09
C ILE A 103 1.11 6.43 -4.23
N SER A 104 2.01 7.17 -4.86
CA SER A 104 2.89 8.08 -4.13
C SER A 104 2.10 9.29 -3.64
N VAL A 105 2.48 9.85 -2.50
CA VAL A 105 1.85 11.05 -1.95
C VAL A 105 2.84 12.20 -2.02
N SER A 106 2.52 13.27 -2.77
CA SER A 106 3.34 14.47 -2.87
C SER A 106 3.39 15.23 -1.54
N PRO A 107 4.40 16.08 -1.29
CA PRO A 107 4.43 16.94 -0.11
C PRO A 107 3.19 17.82 0.02
N LEU A 108 2.64 18.32 -1.09
CA LEU A 108 1.41 19.11 -1.11
C LEU A 108 0.21 18.27 -0.71
N LEU A 109 0.00 17.12 -1.38
CA LEU A 109 -1.11 16.20 -1.05
C LEU A 109 -1.05 15.77 0.41
N ARG A 110 0.16 15.49 0.92
CA ARG A 110 0.35 15.17 2.35
C ARG A 110 -0.18 16.26 3.27
N GLN A 111 0.14 17.52 3.02
CA GLN A 111 -0.36 18.62 3.86
C GLN A 111 -1.87 18.77 3.76
N LEU A 112 -2.44 18.66 2.56
CA LEU A 112 -3.88 18.68 2.37
C LEU A 112 -4.58 17.56 3.13
N LEU A 113 -4.03 16.34 3.13
CA LEU A 113 -4.54 15.19 3.91
C LEU A 113 -4.46 15.43 5.42
N LEU A 114 -3.40 16.07 5.91
CA LEU A 114 -3.25 16.40 7.33
C LEU A 114 -4.26 17.45 7.77
N GLU A 115 -4.47 18.49 6.96
CA GLU A 115 -5.44 19.56 7.26
C GLU A 115 -6.89 19.08 7.14
N SER A 116 -7.19 18.17 6.20
CA SER A 116 -8.57 17.75 5.91
C SER A 116 -9.27 17.09 7.11
N VAL A 117 -8.53 16.42 8.00
CA VAL A 117 -9.12 15.75 9.16
C VAL A 117 -9.61 16.72 10.24
N ASP A 118 -9.12 17.95 10.21
CA ASP A 118 -9.50 19.02 11.13
C ASP A 118 -10.61 19.93 10.57
N LEU A 119 -11.06 19.69 9.34
CA LEU A 119 -12.21 20.38 8.76
C LEU A 119 -13.51 19.99 9.48
N PRO A 120 -14.47 20.92 9.58
CA PRO A 120 -15.83 20.60 10.02
C PRO A 120 -16.42 19.48 9.14
N PRO A 121 -17.27 18.59 9.69
CA PRO A 121 -17.92 17.53 8.90
C PRO A 121 -18.68 18.05 7.68
N LEU A 122 -19.30 19.23 7.82
CA LEU A 122 -20.06 19.91 6.78
C LEU A 122 -19.29 21.14 6.24
N TYR A 123 -18.05 20.96 5.82
CA TYR A 123 -17.16 22.02 5.31
C TYR A 123 -17.86 22.98 4.32
N GLU A 124 -18.40 24.10 4.82
CA GLU A 124 -19.21 25.06 4.04
C GLU A 124 -18.42 26.27 3.56
N SER A 125 -17.31 26.59 4.24
CA SER A 125 -16.53 27.77 3.87
C SER A 125 -15.88 27.62 2.49
N THR A 126 -15.70 28.75 1.80
CA THR A 126 -15.01 28.77 0.50
C THR A 126 -13.60 28.18 0.60
N ARG A 127 -12.89 28.45 1.71
CA ARG A 127 -11.54 27.92 1.96
C ARG A 127 -11.58 26.39 2.05
N ASP A 128 -12.51 25.83 2.81
CA ASP A 128 -12.57 24.39 3.05
C ASP A 128 -12.94 23.63 1.77
N ARG A 129 -13.88 24.15 1.00
CA ARG A 129 -14.23 23.62 -0.33
C ARG A 129 -13.05 23.68 -1.29
N ALA A 130 -12.30 24.80 -1.31
CA ALA A 130 -11.10 24.92 -2.13
C ALA A 130 -10.02 23.90 -1.73
N LEU A 131 -9.82 23.64 -0.42
CA LEU A 131 -8.90 22.62 0.08
C LEU A 131 -9.29 21.23 -0.41
N ILE A 132 -10.56 20.83 -0.27
CA ILE A 132 -11.06 19.54 -0.73
C ILE A 132 -10.89 19.40 -2.25
N ASN A 133 -11.26 20.42 -3.04
CA ASN A 133 -11.12 20.39 -4.49
C ASN A 133 -9.65 20.25 -4.92
N LEU A 134 -8.73 21.02 -4.32
CA LEU A 134 -7.31 20.92 -4.62
C LEU A 134 -6.77 19.54 -4.25
N MET A 135 -7.17 18.98 -3.10
CA MET A 135 -6.75 17.66 -2.64
C MET A 135 -7.16 16.56 -3.64
N ILE A 136 -8.37 16.62 -4.20
CA ILE A 136 -8.83 15.64 -5.20
C ILE A 136 -8.08 15.80 -6.53
N LEU A 137 -7.81 17.03 -6.97
CA LEU A 137 -7.00 17.27 -8.17
C LEU A 137 -5.56 16.77 -8.00
N GLU A 138 -4.94 17.01 -6.85
CA GLU A 138 -3.63 16.45 -6.52
C GLU A 138 -3.66 14.92 -6.48
N LEU A 139 -4.69 14.34 -5.87
CA LEU A 139 -4.86 12.88 -5.82
C LEU A 139 -4.91 12.27 -7.23
N ALA A 140 -5.68 12.87 -8.14
CA ALA A 140 -5.81 12.41 -9.52
C ALA A 140 -4.50 12.48 -10.33
N ALA A 141 -3.58 13.36 -9.92
CA ALA A 141 -2.27 13.51 -10.56
C ALA A 141 -1.18 12.57 -10.01
N MET A 142 -1.45 11.83 -8.93
CA MET A 142 -0.42 11.02 -8.29
C MET A 142 -0.08 9.75 -9.08
N PRO A 143 1.22 9.43 -9.21
CA PRO A 143 1.64 8.23 -9.93
C PRO A 143 1.33 6.96 -9.13
N VAL A 144 0.77 5.96 -9.81
CA VAL A 144 0.60 4.61 -9.27
C VAL A 144 1.95 3.93 -9.09
N ARG A 145 2.08 3.13 -8.03
CA ARG A 145 3.27 2.34 -7.69
C ARG A 145 2.94 0.86 -7.60
N GLU A 146 3.86 0.04 -8.08
CA GLU A 146 3.71 -1.41 -8.12
C GLU A 146 4.09 -2.06 -6.77
N PHE A 147 3.36 -1.72 -5.71
CA PHE A 147 3.49 -2.33 -4.38
C PHE A 147 2.39 -3.37 -4.10
N ASP A 148 1.76 -3.84 -5.16
CA ASP A 148 0.82 -4.94 -5.12
C ASP A 148 1.51 -6.28 -5.30
N ILE A 149 1.00 -7.28 -4.60
CA ILE A 149 1.32 -8.69 -4.81
C ILE A 149 0.02 -9.38 -5.20
N PRO A 150 -0.27 -9.50 -6.50
CA PRO A 150 -1.45 -10.20 -6.94
C PRO A 150 -1.40 -11.67 -6.49
N LEU A 151 -2.55 -12.21 -6.11
CA LEU A 151 -2.71 -13.59 -5.70
C LEU A 151 -3.53 -14.36 -6.74
N PRO A 152 -3.17 -15.63 -7.03
CA PRO A 152 -3.88 -16.42 -8.03
C PRO A 152 -5.18 -17.00 -7.48
N ARG A 153 -6.15 -17.25 -8.36
CA ARG A 153 -7.38 -17.96 -7.99
C ARG A 153 -7.21 -19.47 -7.93
N HIS A 154 -6.15 -20.00 -8.54
CA HIS A 154 -5.88 -21.45 -8.54
C HIS A 154 -5.39 -21.90 -7.14
N PRO A 155 -6.10 -22.81 -6.43
CA PRO A 155 -5.83 -23.07 -5.01
C PRO A 155 -4.41 -23.56 -4.71
N ALA A 156 -3.88 -24.50 -5.51
CA ALA A 156 -2.52 -25.01 -5.29
C ALA A 156 -1.45 -23.94 -5.56
N LEU A 157 -1.63 -23.08 -6.56
CA LEU A 157 -0.72 -21.96 -6.81
C LEU A 157 -0.82 -20.90 -5.71
N LEU A 158 -2.03 -20.63 -5.21
CA LEU A 158 -2.26 -19.73 -4.07
C LEU A 158 -1.50 -20.20 -2.83
N ALA A 159 -1.57 -21.49 -2.50
CA ALA A 159 -0.84 -22.07 -1.37
C ALA A 159 0.68 -21.88 -1.51
N LEU A 160 1.24 -22.06 -2.71
CA LEU A 160 2.66 -21.81 -2.98
C LEU A 160 3.02 -20.33 -2.83
N CYS A 161 2.18 -19.41 -3.34
CA CYS A 161 2.38 -17.98 -3.17
C CYS A 161 2.37 -17.59 -1.68
N GLN A 162 1.40 -18.06 -0.92
CA GLN A 162 1.30 -17.79 0.53
C GLN A 162 2.50 -18.34 1.30
N ALA A 163 2.93 -19.57 1.01
CA ALA A 163 4.13 -20.16 1.61
C ALA A 163 5.40 -19.35 1.29
N PHE A 164 5.53 -18.87 0.05
CA PHE A 164 6.64 -18.02 -0.36
C PHE A 164 6.65 -16.67 0.37
N LEU A 165 5.50 -16.04 0.55
CA LEU A 165 5.39 -14.73 1.20
C LEU A 165 5.79 -14.75 2.68
N LEU A 166 5.77 -15.92 3.33
CA LEU A 166 6.25 -16.07 4.70
C LEU A 166 7.78 -15.97 4.79
N ASN A 167 8.50 -16.42 3.78
CA ASN A 167 9.96 -16.39 3.74
C ASN A 167 10.45 -16.23 2.28
N PRO A 168 10.33 -15.04 1.68
CA PRO A 168 10.65 -14.82 0.28
C PRO A 168 12.15 -14.83 0.02
N SER A 169 12.56 -15.48 -1.08
CA SER A 169 13.95 -15.53 -1.54
C SER A 169 14.05 -15.29 -3.04
N ILE A 170 15.01 -14.46 -3.44
CA ILE A 170 15.26 -14.17 -4.86
C ILE A 170 15.78 -15.40 -5.63
N HIS A 171 16.35 -16.36 -4.91
CA HIS A 171 16.89 -17.59 -5.50
C HIS A 171 15.88 -18.73 -5.65
N ASP A 172 14.62 -18.56 -5.20
CA ASP A 172 13.61 -19.61 -5.34
C ASP A 172 13.32 -19.89 -6.82
N PRO A 173 13.66 -21.09 -7.36
CA PRO A 173 13.63 -21.34 -8.79
C PRO A 173 12.20 -21.66 -9.26
N ALA A 174 11.83 -21.23 -10.46
CA ALA A 174 10.55 -21.55 -11.08
C ALA A 174 10.31 -23.05 -11.23
N GLU A 175 11.39 -23.82 -11.45
CA GLU A 175 11.35 -25.27 -11.57
C GLU A 175 10.77 -25.95 -10.30
N ARG A 176 11.13 -25.48 -9.11
CA ARG A 176 10.55 -25.98 -7.85
C ARG A 176 9.04 -25.84 -7.83
N TRP A 177 8.53 -24.70 -8.30
CA TRP A 177 7.08 -24.42 -8.38
C TRP A 177 6.41 -25.25 -9.45
N ALA A 178 7.05 -25.40 -10.61
CA ALA A 178 6.57 -26.26 -11.69
C ALA A 178 6.41 -27.71 -11.22
N ASN A 179 7.42 -28.25 -10.55
CA ASN A 179 7.40 -29.62 -10.00
C ASN A 179 6.30 -29.79 -8.94
N ALA A 180 6.13 -28.81 -8.05
CA ALA A 180 5.08 -28.84 -7.02
C ALA A 180 3.66 -28.82 -7.61
N LEU A 181 3.49 -28.30 -8.83
CA LEU A 181 2.22 -28.26 -9.55
C LEU A 181 2.11 -29.37 -10.63
N PHE A 182 3.05 -30.31 -10.69
CA PHE A 182 3.12 -31.36 -11.70
C PHE A 182 3.12 -30.81 -13.14
N MET A 183 3.81 -29.69 -13.38
CA MET A 183 3.90 -29.01 -14.66
C MET A 183 5.33 -29.00 -15.19
N SER A 184 5.51 -28.93 -16.52
CA SER A 184 6.77 -28.54 -17.10
C SER A 184 7.05 -27.05 -16.82
N ASP A 185 8.33 -26.62 -16.84
CA ASP A 185 8.70 -25.22 -16.61
C ASP A 185 7.98 -24.26 -17.58
N SER A 186 7.88 -24.62 -18.85
CA SER A 186 7.17 -23.81 -19.85
C SER A 186 5.67 -23.70 -19.59
N THR A 187 5.03 -24.78 -19.15
CA THR A 187 3.62 -24.81 -18.78
C THR A 187 3.37 -23.97 -17.54
N PHE A 188 4.23 -24.10 -16.52
CA PHE A 188 4.17 -23.27 -15.31
C PHE A 188 4.28 -21.79 -15.62
N ARG A 189 5.28 -21.35 -16.39
CA ARG A 189 5.47 -19.93 -16.73
C ARG A 189 4.26 -19.34 -17.44
N ARG A 190 3.68 -20.08 -18.39
CA ARG A 190 2.45 -19.67 -19.10
C ARG A 190 1.25 -19.63 -18.17
N HIS A 191 1.09 -20.64 -17.30
CA HIS A 191 0.03 -20.70 -16.30
C HIS A 191 0.13 -19.55 -15.30
N PHE A 192 1.34 -19.31 -14.77
CA PHE A 192 1.60 -18.22 -13.83
C PHE A 192 1.28 -16.84 -14.45
N LEU A 193 1.76 -16.58 -15.67
CA LEU A 193 1.49 -15.35 -16.39
C LEU A 193 -0.03 -15.13 -16.60
N LYS A 194 -0.76 -16.19 -16.94
CA LYS A 194 -2.22 -16.13 -17.12
C LYS A 194 -2.95 -15.81 -15.82
N GLN A 195 -2.52 -16.38 -14.68
CA GLN A 195 -3.14 -16.17 -13.37
C GLN A 195 -2.81 -14.79 -12.78
N MET A 196 -1.58 -14.31 -12.94
CA MET A 196 -1.02 -13.17 -12.23
C MET A 196 -0.90 -11.90 -13.08
N GLY A 197 -1.07 -12.00 -14.39
CA GLY A 197 -0.82 -10.87 -15.31
C GLY A 197 0.66 -10.47 -15.46
N MET A 198 1.58 -11.18 -14.78
CA MET A 198 3.02 -10.92 -14.82
C MET A 198 3.83 -12.20 -14.73
N SER A 199 5.13 -12.14 -15.12
CA SER A 199 6.01 -13.31 -15.02
C SER A 199 6.34 -13.65 -13.57
N PHE A 200 6.65 -14.93 -13.30
CA PHE A 200 7.10 -15.39 -11.99
C PHE A 200 8.29 -14.59 -11.43
N SER A 201 9.25 -14.26 -12.30
CA SER A 201 10.42 -13.48 -11.90
C SER A 201 10.04 -12.06 -11.42
N VAL A 202 9.12 -11.40 -12.11
CA VAL A 202 8.63 -10.07 -11.72
C VAL A 202 7.86 -10.15 -10.39
N TRP A 203 6.95 -11.11 -10.26
CA TRP A 203 6.18 -11.34 -9.05
C TRP A 203 7.10 -11.62 -7.84
N ARG A 204 8.07 -12.51 -8.02
CA ARG A 204 9.07 -12.85 -6.99
C ARG A 204 9.86 -11.63 -6.52
N GLN A 205 10.29 -10.78 -7.46
CA GLN A 205 10.98 -9.52 -7.13
C GLN A 205 10.08 -8.57 -6.33
N ARG A 206 8.80 -8.42 -6.70
CA ARG A 206 7.84 -7.61 -5.94
C ARG A 206 7.65 -8.16 -4.53
N ALA A 207 7.48 -9.46 -4.37
CA ALA A 207 7.36 -10.10 -3.07
C ALA A 207 8.60 -9.86 -2.18
N CYS A 208 9.81 -9.97 -2.74
CA CYS A 208 11.04 -9.61 -2.04
C CYS A 208 11.08 -8.12 -1.64
N VAL A 209 10.65 -7.21 -2.52
CA VAL A 209 10.58 -5.77 -2.20
C VAL A 209 9.61 -5.49 -1.07
N VAL A 210 8.44 -6.11 -1.08
CA VAL A 210 7.43 -5.96 -0.02
C VAL A 210 7.97 -6.43 1.33
N SER A 211 8.60 -7.60 1.37
CA SER A 211 9.27 -8.10 2.59
C SER A 211 10.42 -7.17 3.02
N ALA A 212 11.20 -6.67 2.07
CA ALA A 212 12.27 -5.71 2.35
C ALA A 212 11.74 -4.43 3.01
N LEU A 213 10.64 -3.87 2.51
CA LEU A 213 10.02 -2.67 3.08
C LEU A 213 9.64 -2.89 4.55
N ALA A 214 9.03 -4.02 4.88
CA ALA A 214 8.67 -4.36 6.26
C ALA A 214 9.90 -4.42 7.18
N LEU A 215 11.01 -4.99 6.70
CA LEU A 215 12.27 -5.09 7.45
C LEU A 215 12.98 -3.73 7.58
N LEU A 216 13.06 -2.96 6.49
CA LEU A 216 13.72 -1.65 6.48
C LEU A 216 13.03 -0.65 7.41
N ILE A 217 11.70 -0.62 7.44
CA ILE A 217 10.91 0.28 8.29
C ILE A 217 11.10 -0.03 9.78
N THR A 218 11.36 -1.28 10.13
CA THR A 218 11.71 -1.66 11.52
C THR A 218 13.17 -1.33 11.89
N GLY A 219 13.94 -0.76 10.97
CA GLY A 219 15.31 -0.31 11.21
C GLY A 219 16.39 -1.34 10.92
N LYS A 220 16.06 -2.46 10.25
CA LYS A 220 17.07 -3.44 9.87
C LYS A 220 18.05 -2.86 8.85
N PRO A 221 19.36 -3.09 9.02
CA PRO A 221 20.37 -2.62 8.07
C PRO A 221 20.15 -3.18 6.66
N VAL A 222 20.41 -2.37 5.63
CA VAL A 222 20.22 -2.75 4.22
C VAL A 222 20.97 -4.04 3.86
N ASN A 223 22.18 -4.22 4.39
CA ASN A 223 22.98 -5.45 4.16
C ASN A 223 22.29 -6.69 4.74
N GLU A 224 21.74 -6.60 5.94
CA GLU A 224 21.02 -7.70 6.59
C GLU A 224 19.74 -8.04 5.79
N VAL A 225 19.01 -7.03 5.36
CA VAL A 225 17.81 -7.22 4.53
C VAL A 225 18.16 -7.90 3.21
N ALA A 226 19.23 -7.50 2.55
CA ALA A 226 19.69 -8.11 1.30
C ALA A 226 19.99 -9.61 1.50
N LEU A 227 20.76 -9.95 2.54
CA LEU A 227 21.11 -11.35 2.86
C LEU A 227 19.86 -12.18 3.23
N THR A 228 18.94 -11.61 4.03
CA THR A 228 17.68 -12.29 4.40
C THR A 228 16.86 -12.67 3.16
N LEU A 229 16.89 -11.86 2.10
CA LEU A 229 16.16 -12.08 0.86
C LEU A 229 16.95 -12.90 -0.18
N GLY A 230 18.13 -13.41 0.21
CA GLY A 230 18.97 -14.26 -0.63
C GLY A 230 19.84 -13.50 -1.63
N TYR A 231 20.07 -12.20 -1.49
CA TYR A 231 21.01 -11.49 -2.37
C TYR A 231 22.44 -11.67 -1.89
N ASP A 232 23.35 -11.90 -2.84
CA ASP A 232 24.78 -12.09 -2.55
C ASP A 232 25.44 -10.83 -1.99
N ASN A 233 24.89 -9.65 -2.30
CA ASN A 233 25.39 -8.37 -1.82
C ASN A 233 24.30 -7.28 -1.82
N ALA A 234 24.51 -6.25 -0.99
CA ALA A 234 23.60 -5.13 -0.86
C ALA A 234 23.46 -4.28 -2.13
N SER A 235 24.48 -4.25 -3.00
CA SER A 235 24.47 -3.47 -4.23
C SER A 235 23.47 -4.04 -5.25
N SER A 236 23.50 -5.36 -5.48
CA SER A 236 22.55 -6.06 -6.34
C SER A 236 21.11 -5.88 -5.84
N PHE A 237 20.91 -6.04 -4.53
CA PHE A 237 19.63 -5.78 -3.90
C PHE A 237 19.17 -4.33 -4.10
N ALA A 238 20.02 -3.33 -3.79
CA ALA A 238 19.67 -1.92 -3.91
C ALA A 238 19.31 -1.53 -5.36
N THR A 239 20.00 -2.08 -6.35
CA THR A 239 19.71 -1.85 -7.78
C THR A 239 18.32 -2.39 -8.14
N MET A 240 18.01 -3.63 -7.77
CA MET A 240 16.70 -4.23 -7.99
C MET A 240 15.60 -3.44 -7.25
N PHE A 241 15.82 -3.15 -5.97
CA PHE A 241 14.87 -2.46 -5.13
C PHE A 241 14.52 -1.07 -5.69
N ARG A 242 15.53 -0.27 -6.07
CA ARG A 242 15.33 1.04 -6.69
C ARG A 242 14.58 0.96 -8.02
N ARG A 243 14.83 -0.07 -8.82
CA ARG A 243 14.12 -0.27 -10.08
C ARG A 243 12.62 -0.50 -9.86
N VAL A 244 12.25 -1.23 -8.82
CA VAL A 244 10.84 -1.55 -8.49
C VAL A 244 10.16 -0.38 -7.77
N THR A 245 10.84 0.25 -6.79
CA THR A 245 10.21 1.27 -5.93
C THR A 245 10.44 2.71 -6.41
N GLY A 246 11.41 2.93 -7.29
CA GLY A 246 11.87 4.26 -7.68
C GLY A 246 12.82 4.92 -6.67
N GLN A 247 12.97 4.36 -5.46
CA GLN A 247 13.78 4.91 -4.37
C GLN A 247 14.79 3.88 -3.85
N PRO A 248 15.96 4.30 -3.32
CA PRO A 248 16.91 3.37 -2.72
C PRO A 248 16.37 2.79 -1.40
N PRO A 249 16.81 1.58 -0.97
CA PRO A 249 16.35 0.96 0.28
C PRO A 249 16.52 1.86 1.51
N SER A 250 17.62 2.62 1.59
CA SER A 250 17.91 3.54 2.68
C SER A 250 16.86 4.64 2.86
N TYR A 251 16.12 4.98 1.79
CA TYR A 251 15.03 5.95 1.85
C TYR A 251 13.92 5.52 2.83
N TYR A 252 13.69 4.21 2.98
CA TYR A 252 12.65 3.66 3.85
C TYR A 252 13.13 3.34 5.27
N HIS A 253 14.42 3.61 5.57
CA HIS A 253 14.96 3.36 6.90
C HIS A 253 14.60 4.49 7.88
N PRO A 254 14.16 4.20 9.14
CA PRO A 254 13.67 5.19 10.11
C PRO A 254 14.65 6.34 10.39
N ALA A 255 15.95 6.08 10.36
CA ALA A 255 16.97 7.08 10.59
C ALA A 255 16.93 8.24 9.56
N LEU A 256 16.57 7.94 8.29
CA LEU A 256 16.40 8.96 7.26
C LEU A 256 15.02 9.62 7.34
N PHE A 257 13.99 8.86 7.71
CA PHE A 257 12.63 9.40 7.93
C PHE A 257 12.63 10.53 8.96
N LYS A 258 13.31 10.36 10.10
CA LYS A 258 13.46 11.38 11.13
C LYS A 258 14.21 12.62 10.63
N LYS A 259 15.17 12.46 9.72
CA LYS A 259 15.99 13.56 9.20
C LYS A 259 15.22 14.47 8.22
N PHE A 260 14.30 13.91 7.44
CA PHE A 260 13.50 14.65 6.46
C PHE A 260 12.14 15.13 6.98
N HIS A 261 11.67 14.60 8.11
CA HIS A 261 10.32 14.84 8.65
C HIS A 261 10.31 15.15 10.15
N GLY A 262 11.47 15.26 10.77
CA GLY A 262 11.63 15.70 12.14
C GLY A 262 11.39 17.21 12.27
N THR A 263 10.55 17.58 13.23
CA THR A 263 10.17 18.91 13.72
C THR A 263 8.98 19.58 13.03
N GLY A 264 7.82 19.12 13.40
CA GLY A 264 6.55 19.82 13.27
C GLY A 264 5.72 19.73 14.55
N HIS A 265 6.37 19.62 15.71
CA HIS A 265 5.73 19.94 16.99
C HIS A 265 6.44 21.18 17.51
N ARG A 266 5.93 22.36 17.15
CA ARG A 266 6.06 23.54 17.99
C ARG A 266 4.87 23.52 18.94
N SER A 267 5.23 23.45 20.22
CA SER A 267 4.42 23.69 21.41
C SER A 267 3.45 24.86 21.27
#